data_da1787447aa90bc958ab72a4523fa70f
#
_entry.id   da1787447aa90bc958ab72a4523fa70f
#
_cell.length_a   1.000
_cell.length_b   1.000
_cell.length_c   1.000
_cell.angle_alpha   90.00
_cell.angle_beta   90.00
_cell.angle_gamma   90.00
#
_symmetry.space_group_name_H-M   'P 1'
#
loop_
_entity.id
_entity.type
_entity.pdbx_description
1 polymer ?
#
loop_
_entity_poly.entity_id
_entity_poly.type
_entity_poly.pdbx_seq_one_letter_code
_entity_poly.pdbx_strand_id
1 'polypeptide(L)'
;MRRRRKDQNGEYNYWQPATDMMTGLVFVLMLIVALLGLYLLSDYTGYKYDETEGVEETTAQETRPDDDGWSWKEYKGNGDHEDVGDGAGDGGGSGQEQPIIQTGGGGYGDEGIKSAVFTELVDDETDRIIPDEGVRFELYRTDWGLQNGMGALQILNTYYPEKISYREYETTEEGVFYLPEKIYQGDYFFRELNEPEGYDAAGDTYFNLDKMYDWTDPFVVQIRVSPSKNVIRVQMSDLLSKDPVGGGTFQVRAAEDVATLDGTVRYIAGQLVDTITCDENGYGESKELYLGSYTLEQAGIPRYYAGINEQPEALVEKKNGEDPPIHEIDTEKTKITLKLSDELYQQQPLSGAVFTVTNGTTGVSQTVETDQNGQILLTDLDKNTSYKIRQQQTIEDYQLDPIEYTEDVDAYGRINGENQAEMDLTNRMLRTSVHGTDMILRKDVADIQLSLYDSQDQLIE
;
A
#
# COMPACT_ATOMS: atom_id res chain seq x y z
N MET A 1 17.56 -27.09 -80.03
CA MET A 1 16.96 -25.86 -79.53
C MET A 1 15.99 -26.18 -78.39
N ARG A 2 16.38 -26.02 -77.12
CA ARG A 2 15.51 -26.19 -75.94
C ARG A 2 15.52 -24.88 -75.19
N ARG A 3 14.32 -24.22 -75.09
CA ARG A 3 14.09 -23.05 -74.29
C ARG A 3 14.03 -23.46 -72.80
N ARG A 4 14.89 -22.91 -71.95
CA ARG A 4 14.76 -22.96 -70.49
C ARG A 4 13.78 -21.90 -70.05
N ARG A 5 12.71 -22.31 -69.34
CA ARG A 5 11.84 -21.45 -68.57
C ARG A 5 12.58 -21.01 -67.28
N LYS A 6 12.51 -19.76 -67.04
CA LYS A 6 12.98 -19.10 -65.79
C LYS A 6 11.93 -19.27 -64.74
N ASP A 7 12.24 -19.95 -63.66
CA ASP A 7 11.36 -20.06 -62.51
C ASP A 7 11.37 -18.80 -61.73
N GLN A 8 10.16 -18.42 -61.24
CA GLN A 8 9.89 -17.24 -60.43
C GLN A 8 10.39 -17.43 -59.02
N ASN A 9 10.91 -16.35 -58.41
CA ASN A 9 11.25 -16.23 -57.00
C ASN A 9 10.07 -16.55 -56.12
N GLY A 10 10.13 -17.62 -55.34
CA GLY A 10 9.27 -17.85 -54.22
C GLY A 10 9.76 -17.03 -53.03
N GLU A 11 9.09 -15.96 -52.74
CA GLU A 11 9.21 -15.32 -51.42
C GLU A 11 8.65 -16.27 -50.36
N TYR A 12 9.50 -16.77 -49.48
CA TYR A 12 9.10 -17.51 -48.29
C TYR A 12 8.42 -16.52 -47.33
N ASN A 13 7.10 -16.68 -47.20
CA ASN A 13 6.30 -15.89 -46.30
C ASN A 13 6.54 -16.38 -44.86
N TYR A 14 7.43 -15.70 -44.15
CA TYR A 14 7.87 -16.02 -42.77
C TYR A 14 6.74 -15.97 -41.74
N TRP A 15 5.58 -15.41 -42.08
CA TRP A 15 4.47 -15.17 -41.15
C TRP A 15 3.43 -16.33 -41.12
N GLN A 16 3.42 -17.23 -42.08
CA GLN A 16 2.44 -18.33 -42.08
C GLN A 16 2.59 -19.34 -40.92
N PRO A 17 3.80 -19.74 -40.51
CA PRO A 17 3.93 -20.64 -39.37
C PRO A 17 3.56 -19.99 -38.02
N ALA A 18 3.76 -18.65 -37.88
CA ALA A 18 3.45 -17.93 -36.66
C ALA A 18 1.94 -17.74 -36.48
N THR A 19 1.18 -17.49 -37.55
CA THR A 19 -0.28 -17.40 -37.52
C THR A 19 -0.94 -18.74 -37.22
N ASP A 20 -0.43 -19.84 -37.77
CA ASP A 20 -0.95 -21.18 -37.46
C ASP A 20 -0.70 -21.59 -36.00
N MET A 21 0.48 -21.22 -35.45
CA MET A 21 0.78 -21.46 -34.02
C MET A 21 -0.10 -20.60 -33.07
N MET A 22 -0.32 -19.33 -33.41
CA MET A 22 -1.23 -18.45 -32.63
C MET A 22 -2.68 -18.93 -32.69
N THR A 23 -3.14 -19.38 -33.88
CA THR A 23 -4.51 -19.90 -34.04
C THR A 23 -4.70 -21.18 -33.24
N GLY A 24 -3.69 -22.07 -33.22
CA GLY A 24 -3.68 -23.27 -32.37
C GLY A 24 -3.72 -22.96 -30.88
N LEU A 25 -2.94 -21.96 -30.44
CA LEU A 25 -2.91 -21.54 -29.05
C LEU A 25 -4.25 -20.95 -28.59
N VAL A 26 -4.87 -20.11 -29.42
CA VAL A 26 -6.21 -19.53 -29.14
C VAL A 26 -7.27 -20.62 -29.09
N PHE A 27 -7.18 -21.65 -29.96
CA PHE A 27 -8.12 -22.76 -29.96
C PHE A 27 -7.98 -23.61 -28.68
N VAL A 28 -6.77 -23.89 -28.22
CA VAL A 28 -6.50 -24.60 -26.94
C VAL A 28 -7.02 -23.79 -25.77
N LEU A 29 -6.80 -22.46 -25.76
CA LEU A 29 -7.31 -21.57 -24.70
C LEU A 29 -8.84 -21.57 -24.63
N MET A 30 -9.52 -21.49 -25.78
CA MET A 30 -10.99 -21.58 -25.87
C MET A 30 -11.52 -22.93 -25.37
N LEU A 31 -10.78 -24.02 -25.64
CA LEU A 31 -11.15 -25.34 -25.19
C LEU A 31 -10.99 -25.51 -23.67
N ILE A 32 -9.96 -24.90 -23.09
CA ILE A 32 -9.75 -24.86 -21.62
C ILE A 32 -10.86 -24.05 -20.95
N VAL A 33 -11.22 -22.88 -21.51
CA VAL A 33 -12.31 -22.05 -20.99
C VAL A 33 -13.66 -22.77 -21.07
N ALA A 34 -13.91 -23.49 -22.16
CA ALA A 34 -15.13 -24.29 -22.33
C ALA A 34 -15.18 -25.48 -21.34
N LEU A 35 -14.07 -26.15 -21.09
CA LEU A 35 -13.96 -27.24 -20.10
C LEU A 35 -14.10 -26.71 -18.66
N LEU A 36 -13.51 -25.57 -18.33
CA LEU A 36 -13.71 -24.90 -17.07
C LEU A 36 -15.17 -24.46 -16.85
N GLY A 37 -15.81 -23.94 -17.90
CA GLY A 37 -17.23 -23.60 -17.87
C GLY A 37 -18.13 -24.84 -17.67
N LEU A 38 -17.79 -25.97 -18.30
CA LEU A 38 -18.52 -27.23 -18.09
C LEU A 38 -18.26 -27.81 -16.68
N TYR A 39 -17.04 -27.68 -16.16
CA TYR A 39 -16.71 -28.10 -14.80
C TYR A 39 -17.49 -27.28 -13.77
N LEU A 40 -17.52 -25.96 -13.89
CA LEU A 40 -18.28 -25.07 -13.01
C LEU A 40 -19.82 -25.30 -13.13
N LEU A 41 -20.31 -25.62 -14.35
CA LEU A 41 -21.73 -26.00 -14.53
C LEU A 41 -22.04 -27.39 -13.93
N SER A 42 -21.08 -28.31 -13.94
CA SER A 42 -21.24 -29.62 -13.32
C SER A 42 -21.32 -29.55 -11.81
N ASP A 43 -20.51 -28.68 -11.17
CA ASP A 43 -20.63 -28.42 -9.74
C ASP A 43 -21.94 -27.72 -9.38
N TYR A 44 -22.40 -26.80 -10.23
CA TYR A 44 -23.68 -26.11 -10.01
C TYR A 44 -24.92 -26.98 -10.27
N THR A 45 -24.82 -28.06 -11.06
CA THR A 45 -25.93 -29.00 -11.33
C THR A 45 -25.93 -30.25 -10.45
N GLY A 46 -24.95 -30.37 -9.54
CA GLY A 46 -24.85 -31.48 -8.57
C GLY A 46 -25.93 -31.49 -7.49
N TYR A 47 -26.68 -30.40 -7.35
CA TYR A 47 -27.88 -30.34 -6.51
C TYR A 47 -29.12 -30.70 -7.33
N LYS A 48 -29.30 -31.97 -7.69
CA LYS A 48 -30.58 -32.49 -8.15
C LYS A 48 -31.31 -33.14 -7.00
N TYR A 49 -32.47 -32.56 -6.70
CA TYR A 49 -33.57 -33.21 -6.01
C TYR A 49 -33.84 -34.60 -6.59
N ASP A 50 -33.81 -35.62 -5.75
CA ASP A 50 -34.32 -36.94 -6.09
C ASP A 50 -35.73 -37.01 -5.55
N GLU A 51 -36.72 -36.76 -6.43
CA GLU A 51 -38.15 -37.04 -6.21
C GLU A 51 -38.39 -38.50 -6.57
N THR A 52 -38.58 -39.37 -5.59
CA THR A 52 -39.38 -40.60 -5.77
C THR A 52 -39.99 -41.05 -4.46
N GLU A 53 -41.30 -40.84 -4.41
CA GLU A 53 -42.38 -41.73 -3.90
C GLU A 53 -42.22 -42.44 -2.55
N GLY A 54 -43.17 -42.13 -1.66
CA GLY A 54 -43.53 -42.95 -0.53
C GLY A 54 -44.38 -42.24 0.51
N VAL A 55 -45.69 -42.17 0.25
CA VAL A 55 -46.65 -41.73 1.24
C VAL A 55 -46.78 -42.76 2.34
N GLU A 56 -46.30 -42.50 3.53
CA GLU A 56 -46.80 -43.06 4.79
C GLU A 56 -46.93 -41.95 5.82
N GLU A 57 -48.17 -41.76 6.26
CA GLU A 57 -48.56 -40.91 7.38
C GLU A 57 -47.85 -41.39 8.66
N THR A 58 -46.83 -40.66 9.08
CA THR A 58 -46.32 -40.78 10.44
C THR A 58 -46.26 -39.37 11.03
N THR A 59 -46.86 -39.26 12.20
CA THR A 59 -46.87 -38.10 13.10
C THR A 59 -45.59 -37.32 13.02
N ALA A 60 -45.69 -36.03 12.68
CA ALA A 60 -44.60 -35.07 12.59
C ALA A 60 -43.89 -34.97 13.95
N GLN A 61 -42.78 -35.70 14.08
CA GLN A 61 -41.72 -35.32 14.95
C GLN A 61 -40.93 -34.21 14.23
N GLU A 62 -40.96 -33.01 14.79
CA GLU A 62 -40.09 -31.92 14.31
C GLU A 62 -38.66 -32.42 14.25
N THR A 63 -38.18 -32.70 13.05
CA THR A 63 -36.78 -33.00 12.80
C THR A 63 -36.00 -31.67 12.87
N ARG A 64 -35.05 -31.64 13.80
CA ARG A 64 -34.07 -30.55 13.93
C ARG A 64 -33.15 -30.49 12.71
N PRO A 65 -32.49 -29.33 12.44
CA PRO A 65 -31.52 -29.18 11.37
C PRO A 65 -30.29 -30.12 11.41
N ASP A 66 -30.19 -30.97 12.41
CA ASP A 66 -29.08 -31.96 12.58
C ASP A 66 -28.94 -32.96 11.42
N ASP A 67 -29.97 -33.10 10.55
CA ASP A 67 -29.91 -34.01 9.39
C ASP A 67 -29.26 -33.37 8.13
N ASP A 68 -29.02 -32.04 8.12
CA ASP A 68 -28.46 -31.36 6.96
C ASP A 68 -26.97 -31.03 7.09
N GLY A 69 -26.26 -31.67 8.00
CA GLY A 69 -24.82 -31.52 8.18
C GLY A 69 -24.40 -30.39 9.14
N TRP A 70 -25.35 -29.62 9.66
CA TRP A 70 -25.12 -28.64 10.72
C TRP A 70 -25.22 -29.31 12.08
N SER A 71 -24.09 -29.63 12.66
CA SER A 71 -24.01 -30.27 13.98
C SER A 71 -24.00 -29.18 15.08
N TRP A 72 -25.09 -29.12 15.86
CA TRP A 72 -25.12 -28.32 17.10
C TRP A 72 -23.99 -28.61 18.08
N LYS A 73 -23.24 -29.66 17.84
CA LYS A 73 -22.07 -30.03 18.64
C LYS A 73 -20.87 -29.16 18.41
N GLU A 74 -20.85 -28.39 17.31
CA GLU A 74 -19.77 -27.44 16.95
C GLU A 74 -20.05 -26.01 17.41
N TYR A 75 -21.29 -25.74 17.85
CA TYR A 75 -21.63 -24.43 18.40
C TYR A 75 -20.94 -24.25 19.76
N LYS A 76 -19.84 -23.52 19.77
CA LYS A 76 -19.04 -23.17 20.96
C LYS A 76 -19.50 -21.83 21.55
N GLY A 77 -20.81 -21.64 21.74
CA GLY A 77 -21.25 -20.52 22.57
C GLY A 77 -20.70 -20.67 23.99
N ASN A 78 -20.22 -19.60 24.59
CA ASN A 78 -19.79 -19.58 25.99
C ASN A 78 -21.00 -19.91 26.89
N GLY A 79 -21.29 -21.21 27.02
CA GLY A 79 -22.34 -21.70 27.89
C GLY A 79 -21.80 -21.87 29.31
N ASP A 80 -22.26 -21.03 30.22
CA ASP A 80 -22.07 -21.28 31.64
C ASP A 80 -23.00 -22.40 32.09
N HIS A 81 -22.45 -23.50 32.59
CA HIS A 81 -23.20 -24.54 33.27
C HIS A 81 -23.67 -24.03 34.63
N GLU A 82 -24.86 -23.45 34.68
CA GLU A 82 -25.49 -23.15 35.96
C GLU A 82 -26.55 -24.20 36.32
N ASP A 83 -26.38 -24.77 37.51
CA ASP A 83 -27.39 -25.61 38.16
C ASP A 83 -28.59 -24.71 38.58
N VAL A 84 -29.56 -24.53 37.68
CA VAL A 84 -30.77 -23.77 37.98
C VAL A 84 -31.65 -24.61 38.89
N GLY A 85 -31.40 -24.47 40.20
CA GLY A 85 -32.31 -24.96 41.24
C GLY A 85 -33.65 -24.22 41.15
N ASP A 86 -34.77 -24.97 41.17
CA ASP A 86 -36.11 -24.46 41.39
C ASP A 86 -36.16 -23.68 42.72
N GLY A 87 -35.98 -22.36 42.64
CA GLY A 87 -36.00 -21.48 43.80
C GLY A 87 -36.83 -20.25 43.52
N ALA A 88 -38.12 -20.34 43.82
CA ALA A 88 -38.91 -19.14 44.17
C ALA A 88 -38.36 -18.55 45.46
N GLY A 89 -37.57 -17.51 45.39
CA GLY A 89 -36.96 -16.82 46.53
C GLY A 89 -37.10 -15.32 46.37
N ASP A 90 -37.99 -14.82 47.21
CA ASP A 90 -38.25 -13.42 47.47
C ASP A 90 -37.01 -12.65 47.96
N GLY A 91 -36.80 -11.45 47.45
CA GLY A 91 -36.39 -10.30 48.23
C GLY A 91 -34.92 -9.92 48.34
N GLY A 92 -34.57 -8.78 47.83
CA GLY A 92 -33.65 -7.85 48.48
C GLY A 92 -32.35 -7.52 47.79
N GLY A 93 -32.36 -6.53 46.96
CA GLY A 93 -31.40 -5.43 46.82
C GLY A 93 -29.92 -5.66 46.86
N SER A 94 -29.29 -5.74 45.73
CA SER A 94 -28.04 -5.06 45.40
C SER A 94 -27.96 -5.01 43.89
N GLY A 95 -27.69 -3.82 43.33
CA GLY A 95 -27.84 -3.54 41.90
C GLY A 95 -26.82 -4.30 41.03
N GLN A 96 -27.03 -5.58 40.86
CA GLN A 96 -26.48 -6.38 39.79
C GLN A 96 -27.60 -6.57 38.76
N GLU A 97 -27.34 -6.16 37.53
CA GLU A 97 -28.22 -6.42 36.41
C GLU A 97 -28.48 -7.94 36.36
N GLN A 98 -29.72 -8.34 36.65
CA GLN A 98 -30.08 -9.76 36.49
C GLN A 98 -30.43 -10.01 35.02
N PRO A 99 -29.85 -11.04 34.39
CA PRO A 99 -30.16 -11.38 33.00
C PRO A 99 -31.63 -11.74 32.89
N ILE A 100 -32.28 -11.30 31.79
CA ILE A 100 -33.62 -11.75 31.42
C ILE A 100 -33.51 -13.17 30.93
N ILE A 101 -34.02 -14.15 31.67
CA ILE A 101 -33.99 -15.55 31.29
C ILE A 101 -35.24 -15.85 30.46
N GLN A 102 -35.05 -16.23 29.19
CA GLN A 102 -36.09 -16.79 28.37
C GLN A 102 -35.93 -18.31 28.32
N THR A 103 -36.92 -19.03 28.77
CA THR A 103 -36.96 -20.51 28.68
C THR A 103 -37.46 -20.91 27.28
N GLY A 104 -36.61 -21.62 26.52
CA GLY A 104 -37.06 -22.35 25.33
C GLY A 104 -37.87 -23.55 25.72
N GLY A 105 -39.03 -23.74 25.14
CA GLY A 105 -39.84 -24.95 25.36
C GLY A 105 -41.10 -24.90 24.52
N GLY A 106 -41.31 -25.90 23.67
CA GLY A 106 -42.49 -26.09 22.85
C GLY A 106 -43.69 -26.55 23.64
N GLY A 107 -44.16 -25.79 24.67
CA GLY A 107 -45.42 -26.02 25.36
C GLY A 107 -46.53 -25.21 24.74
N TYR A 108 -47.60 -25.79 24.29
CA TYR A 108 -48.85 -25.12 23.97
C TYR A 108 -49.43 -24.54 25.28
N GLY A 109 -48.97 -23.38 25.68
CA GLY A 109 -49.51 -22.57 26.77
C GLY A 109 -49.57 -21.15 26.30
N ASP A 110 -50.23 -20.25 27.04
CA ASP A 110 -50.46 -18.80 26.77
C ASP A 110 -49.18 -17.96 26.50
N GLU A 111 -48.09 -18.61 26.14
CA GLU A 111 -46.79 -18.05 25.83
C GLU A 111 -46.72 -17.79 24.33
N GLY A 112 -46.62 -16.56 23.94
CA GLY A 112 -46.70 -16.04 22.57
C GLY A 112 -45.90 -16.79 21.49
N ILE A 113 -46.09 -16.38 20.25
CA ILE A 113 -45.45 -16.97 19.07
C ILE A 113 -43.92 -16.83 19.15
N LYS A 114 -43.22 -17.92 18.91
CA LYS A 114 -41.75 -17.97 18.88
C LYS A 114 -41.22 -18.15 17.47
N SER A 115 -40.10 -17.55 17.17
CA SER A 115 -39.45 -17.54 15.85
C SER A 115 -38.00 -18.02 15.92
N ALA A 116 -37.59 -18.79 14.92
CA ALA A 116 -36.21 -19.11 14.65
C ALA A 116 -35.50 -17.90 14.06
N VAL A 117 -34.27 -17.66 14.47
CA VAL A 117 -33.42 -16.54 13.96
C VAL A 117 -32.11 -17.10 13.47
N PHE A 118 -31.77 -16.73 12.25
CA PHE A 118 -30.50 -16.98 11.59
C PHE A 118 -29.78 -15.66 11.38
N THR A 119 -28.48 -15.62 11.60
CA THR A 119 -27.71 -14.40 11.54
C THR A 119 -26.55 -14.56 10.57
N GLU A 120 -26.36 -13.57 9.71
CA GLU A 120 -25.29 -13.46 8.74
C GLU A 120 -24.43 -12.23 9.05
N LEU A 121 -23.12 -12.38 9.11
CA LEU A 121 -22.17 -11.29 9.15
C LEU A 121 -21.87 -10.87 7.72
N VAL A 122 -22.12 -9.60 7.36
CA VAL A 122 -22.16 -9.15 5.96
C VAL A 122 -21.31 -7.90 5.77
N ASP A 123 -20.48 -7.90 4.74
CA ASP A 123 -19.75 -6.70 4.27
C ASP A 123 -20.75 -5.69 3.69
N ASP A 124 -20.77 -4.47 4.19
CA ASP A 124 -21.76 -3.44 3.83
C ASP A 124 -21.54 -2.84 2.45
N GLU A 125 -20.37 -3.02 1.85
CA GLU A 125 -20.05 -2.54 0.51
C GLU A 125 -20.37 -3.56 -0.59
N THR A 126 -20.37 -4.87 -0.26
CA THR A 126 -20.51 -5.95 -1.25
C THR A 126 -21.74 -6.81 -1.07
N ASP A 127 -22.43 -6.71 0.07
CA ASP A 127 -23.52 -7.59 0.50
C ASP A 127 -23.12 -9.07 0.57
N ARG A 128 -21.81 -9.38 0.71
CA ARG A 128 -21.30 -10.74 0.85
C ARG A 128 -21.12 -11.12 2.31
N ILE A 129 -21.33 -12.39 2.61
CA ILE A 129 -21.05 -12.94 3.94
C ILE A 129 -19.53 -12.91 4.18
N ILE A 130 -19.14 -12.50 5.38
CA ILE A 130 -17.76 -12.48 5.84
C ILE A 130 -17.51 -13.78 6.62
N PRO A 131 -16.70 -14.70 6.09
CA PRO A 131 -16.40 -15.99 6.73
C PRO A 131 -15.35 -15.77 7.84
N ASP A 132 -15.79 -15.31 9.00
CA ASP A 132 -14.95 -15.07 10.18
C ASP A 132 -15.52 -15.80 11.38
N GLU A 133 -14.77 -16.78 11.90
CA GLU A 133 -15.13 -17.59 13.08
C GLU A 133 -14.82 -16.81 14.36
N GLY A 134 -15.71 -16.85 15.32
CA GLY A 134 -15.44 -16.31 16.65
C GLY A 134 -15.79 -14.85 16.84
N VAL A 135 -16.55 -14.26 15.93
CA VAL A 135 -17.16 -12.95 16.16
C VAL A 135 -18.35 -13.12 17.08
N ARG A 136 -18.31 -12.46 18.26
CA ARG A 136 -19.27 -12.68 19.33
C ARG A 136 -20.27 -11.56 19.46
N PHE A 137 -21.50 -11.94 19.80
CA PHE A 137 -22.64 -11.05 19.94
C PHE A 137 -23.43 -11.33 21.21
N GLU A 138 -23.99 -10.29 21.82
CA GLU A 138 -25.05 -10.39 22.82
C GLU A 138 -26.38 -9.99 22.19
N LEU A 139 -27.47 -10.68 22.60
CA LEU A 139 -28.83 -10.35 22.18
C LEU A 139 -29.56 -9.56 23.27
N TYR A 140 -30.19 -8.47 22.90
CA TYR A 140 -30.99 -7.63 23.77
C TYR A 140 -32.43 -7.54 23.28
N ARG A 141 -33.38 -7.38 24.22
CA ARG A 141 -34.79 -7.16 23.92
C ARG A 141 -35.19 -5.76 24.37
N THR A 142 -35.84 -4.98 23.50
CA THR A 142 -36.14 -3.56 23.75
C THR A 142 -37.57 -3.26 24.19
N ASP A 143 -38.52 -4.14 23.85
CA ASP A 143 -39.96 -3.95 24.11
C ASP A 143 -40.37 -4.30 25.54
N TRP A 144 -39.54 -4.99 26.32
CA TRP A 144 -39.76 -5.27 27.73
C TRP A 144 -39.19 -4.13 28.57
N GLY A 145 -39.92 -3.03 28.62
CA GLY A 145 -39.81 -1.88 29.54
C GLY A 145 -38.45 -1.60 30.15
N LEU A 146 -37.82 -0.56 29.67
CA LEU A 146 -36.54 0.04 30.10
C LEU A 146 -36.38 0.36 31.62
N GLN A 147 -37.26 -0.08 32.50
CA GLN A 147 -37.31 0.39 33.86
C GLN A 147 -36.33 -0.30 34.83
N ASN A 148 -35.67 -1.40 34.43
CA ASN A 148 -34.78 -2.15 35.32
C ASN A 148 -33.52 -2.62 34.60
N GLY A 149 -32.63 -1.72 34.17
CA GLY A 149 -31.29 -2.04 33.67
C GLY A 149 -31.26 -3.31 32.76
N MET A 150 -31.33 -3.11 31.46
CA MET A 150 -31.39 -4.24 30.51
C MET A 150 -30.04 -4.94 30.44
N GLY A 151 -29.94 -6.14 30.96
CA GLY A 151 -28.89 -7.07 30.66
C GLY A 151 -29.12 -7.82 29.36
N ALA A 152 -28.11 -8.46 28.81
CA ALA A 152 -28.22 -9.33 27.67
C ALA A 152 -29.23 -10.47 27.94
N LEU A 153 -30.03 -10.81 26.90
CA LEU A 153 -31.00 -11.89 26.98
C LEU A 153 -30.27 -13.23 27.11
N GLN A 154 -30.55 -13.94 28.17
CA GLN A 154 -30.03 -15.29 28.37
C GLN A 154 -31.02 -16.31 27.85
N ILE A 155 -30.61 -17.15 26.88
CA ILE A 155 -31.45 -18.19 26.31
C ILE A 155 -31.06 -19.53 26.96
N LEU A 156 -32.05 -20.19 27.61
CA LEU A 156 -31.88 -21.49 28.20
C LEU A 156 -32.30 -22.58 27.22
N ASN A 157 -31.35 -23.45 26.83
CA ASN A 157 -31.65 -24.59 26.02
C ASN A 157 -32.28 -25.71 26.90
N THR A 158 -33.54 -25.99 26.68
CA THR A 158 -34.29 -26.98 27.47
C THR A 158 -34.26 -28.40 26.89
N TYR A 159 -33.72 -28.57 25.67
CA TYR A 159 -33.69 -29.89 24.98
C TYR A 159 -32.53 -30.78 25.42
N TYR A 160 -31.47 -30.21 25.97
CA TYR A 160 -30.36 -31.00 26.49
C TYR A 160 -30.58 -31.39 27.97
N PRO A 161 -30.17 -32.55 28.40
CA PRO A 161 -30.25 -32.95 29.80
C PRO A 161 -29.40 -32.03 30.72
N GLU A 162 -28.37 -31.45 30.18
CA GLU A 162 -27.59 -30.36 30.79
C GLU A 162 -28.20 -29.04 30.34
N LYS A 163 -28.91 -28.38 31.22
CA LYS A 163 -29.50 -27.06 30.95
C LYS A 163 -28.39 -26.07 30.66
N ILE A 164 -28.10 -25.83 29.39
CA ILE A 164 -27.09 -24.84 28.94
C ILE A 164 -27.77 -23.53 28.73
N SER A 165 -27.21 -22.48 29.31
CA SER A 165 -27.65 -21.12 29.15
C SER A 165 -26.69 -20.38 28.20
N TYR A 166 -27.24 -19.78 27.17
CA TYR A 166 -26.46 -19.02 26.18
C TYR A 166 -26.71 -17.51 26.40
N ARG A 167 -25.65 -16.78 26.61
CA ARG A 167 -25.66 -15.31 26.70
C ARG A 167 -24.98 -14.67 25.50
N GLU A 168 -23.89 -15.30 25.05
CA GLU A 168 -23.11 -14.86 23.90
C GLU A 168 -23.31 -15.86 22.75
N TYR A 169 -23.32 -15.34 21.53
CA TYR A 169 -23.48 -16.08 20.29
C TYR A 169 -22.28 -15.78 19.42
N GLU A 170 -21.74 -16.81 18.76
CA GLU A 170 -20.47 -16.73 18.05
C GLU A 170 -20.66 -17.21 16.60
N THR A 171 -20.02 -16.53 15.65
CA THR A 171 -20.04 -16.94 14.24
C THR A 171 -19.26 -18.22 14.02
N THR A 172 -19.72 -19.03 13.08
CA THR A 172 -19.00 -20.18 12.53
C THR A 172 -17.95 -19.74 11.51
N GLU A 173 -17.16 -20.68 10.97
CA GLU A 173 -16.22 -20.46 9.87
C GLU A 173 -16.87 -19.81 8.63
N GLU A 174 -18.17 -20.01 8.44
CA GLU A 174 -18.93 -19.41 7.34
C GLU A 174 -19.45 -17.99 7.65
N GLY A 175 -19.15 -17.45 8.84
CA GLY A 175 -19.58 -16.11 9.25
C GLY A 175 -21.07 -16.01 9.61
N VAL A 176 -21.67 -17.12 10.05
CA VAL A 176 -23.10 -17.21 10.36
C VAL A 176 -23.34 -17.91 11.69
N PHE A 177 -24.51 -17.71 12.29
CA PHE A 177 -24.95 -18.51 13.42
C PHE A 177 -26.49 -18.56 13.52
N TYR A 178 -27.00 -19.61 14.16
CA TYR A 178 -28.39 -19.71 14.59
C TYR A 178 -28.52 -19.40 16.08
N LEU A 179 -29.60 -18.75 16.49
CA LEU A 179 -29.93 -18.78 17.92
C LEU A 179 -30.26 -20.22 18.33
N PRO A 180 -29.80 -20.68 19.49
CA PRO A 180 -29.96 -22.10 19.92
C PRO A 180 -31.40 -22.48 20.17
N GLU A 181 -32.31 -21.51 20.34
CA GLU A 181 -33.73 -21.70 20.59
C GLU A 181 -34.56 -20.62 19.89
N LYS A 182 -35.82 -20.95 19.55
CA LYS A 182 -36.78 -19.97 19.07
C LYS A 182 -37.06 -18.92 20.15
N ILE A 183 -37.07 -17.64 19.77
CA ILE A 183 -37.37 -16.52 20.67
C ILE A 183 -38.76 -15.94 20.40
N TYR A 184 -39.36 -15.28 21.39
CA TYR A 184 -40.69 -14.66 21.28
C TYR A 184 -40.75 -13.52 20.28
N GLN A 185 -41.95 -13.22 19.77
CA GLN A 185 -42.18 -11.98 19.04
C GLN A 185 -41.78 -10.76 19.89
N GLY A 186 -41.22 -9.74 19.25
CA GLY A 186 -40.79 -8.51 19.90
C GLY A 186 -39.70 -7.79 19.14
N ASP A 187 -39.19 -6.74 19.78
CA ASP A 187 -38.11 -5.89 19.27
C ASP A 187 -36.80 -6.26 19.95
N TYR A 188 -35.81 -6.53 19.12
CA TYR A 188 -34.48 -7.00 19.54
C TYR A 188 -33.36 -6.21 18.89
N PHE A 189 -32.15 -6.32 19.45
CA PHE A 189 -30.92 -5.98 18.74
C PHE A 189 -29.79 -6.91 19.16
N PHE A 190 -28.86 -7.13 18.22
CA PHE A 190 -27.55 -7.69 18.50
C PHE A 190 -26.55 -6.59 18.78
N ARG A 191 -25.71 -6.81 19.78
CA ARG A 191 -24.53 -6.00 20.09
C ARG A 191 -23.29 -6.82 19.91
N GLU A 192 -22.36 -6.31 19.10
CA GLU A 192 -21.07 -6.91 18.89
C GLU A 192 -20.16 -6.78 20.10
N LEU A 193 -19.40 -7.82 20.43
CA LEU A 193 -18.44 -7.86 21.53
C LEU A 193 -16.98 -7.81 21.07
N ASN A 194 -16.70 -8.27 19.87
CA ASN A 194 -15.39 -8.18 19.23
C ASN A 194 -15.55 -8.02 17.71
N GLU A 195 -14.68 -7.21 17.14
CA GLU A 195 -14.70 -6.85 15.72
C GLU A 195 -14.23 -8.00 14.84
N PRO A 196 -14.81 -8.18 13.63
CA PRO A 196 -14.28 -9.10 12.64
C PRO A 196 -12.89 -8.69 12.17
N GLU A 197 -12.08 -9.65 11.73
CA GLU A 197 -10.75 -9.37 11.23
C GLU A 197 -10.81 -8.49 9.97
N GLY A 198 -10.11 -7.36 10.00
CA GLY A 198 -10.07 -6.41 8.88
C GLY A 198 -11.32 -5.55 8.69
N TYR A 199 -12.26 -5.56 9.62
CA TYR A 199 -13.48 -4.77 9.59
C TYR A 199 -13.60 -3.86 10.83
N ASP A 200 -14.36 -2.80 10.71
CA ASP A 200 -14.71 -1.92 11.81
C ASP A 200 -15.86 -2.52 12.62
N ALA A 201 -16.01 -2.12 13.89
CA ALA A 201 -17.07 -2.60 14.76
C ALA A 201 -18.46 -2.31 14.18
N ALA A 202 -19.35 -3.30 14.22
CA ALA A 202 -20.76 -3.08 13.93
C ALA A 202 -21.41 -2.22 15.02
N GLY A 203 -22.33 -1.36 14.63
CA GLY A 203 -23.29 -0.77 15.54
C GLY A 203 -24.33 -1.81 16.01
N ASP A 204 -25.14 -1.45 17.05
CA ASP A 204 -26.26 -2.30 17.45
C ASP A 204 -27.19 -2.57 16.26
N THR A 205 -27.40 -3.86 15.93
CA THR A 205 -28.24 -4.28 14.80
C THR A 205 -29.64 -4.61 15.27
N TYR A 206 -30.62 -3.75 14.97
CA TYR A 206 -32.01 -3.87 15.41
C TYR A 206 -32.85 -4.70 14.45
N PHE A 207 -33.74 -5.53 15.01
CA PHE A 207 -34.72 -6.30 14.25
C PHE A 207 -36.02 -6.50 15.03
N ASN A 208 -37.12 -6.76 14.29
CA ASN A 208 -38.44 -7.01 14.84
C ASN A 208 -38.98 -8.35 14.39
N LEU A 209 -39.45 -9.17 15.31
CA LEU A 209 -40.12 -10.43 15.05
C LEU A 209 -41.63 -10.22 15.19
N ASP A 210 -42.34 -10.04 14.09
CA ASP A 210 -43.77 -9.74 14.01
C ASP A 210 -44.66 -10.96 13.72
N LYS A 211 -44.07 -12.05 13.25
CA LYS A 211 -44.76 -13.32 12.93
C LYS A 211 -43.90 -14.52 13.32
N MET A 212 -44.48 -15.72 13.16
CA MET A 212 -43.73 -16.96 13.37
C MET A 212 -42.81 -17.24 12.18
N TYR A 213 -41.57 -17.57 12.49
CA TYR A 213 -40.56 -18.10 11.58
C TYR A 213 -40.11 -19.47 12.08
N ASP A 214 -39.92 -20.42 11.14
CA ASP A 214 -39.52 -21.79 11.50
C ASP A 214 -38.05 -22.04 11.16
N TRP A 215 -37.47 -23.15 11.60
CA TRP A 215 -36.10 -23.54 11.32
C TRP A 215 -35.84 -23.75 9.82
N THR A 216 -36.86 -24.14 9.05
CA THR A 216 -36.79 -24.28 7.59
C THR A 216 -36.87 -22.96 6.84
N ASP A 217 -37.39 -21.89 7.48
CA ASP A 217 -37.49 -20.53 6.94
C ASP A 217 -37.30 -19.55 8.10
N PRO A 218 -36.07 -19.40 8.62
CA PRO A 218 -35.78 -18.56 9.78
C PRO A 218 -35.87 -17.09 9.42
N PHE A 219 -36.04 -16.26 10.44
CA PHE A 219 -35.86 -14.81 10.26
C PHE A 219 -34.35 -14.53 10.12
N VAL A 220 -33.93 -13.97 8.97
CA VAL A 220 -32.52 -13.67 8.69
C VAL A 220 -32.19 -12.26 9.19
N VAL A 221 -31.21 -12.16 10.07
CA VAL A 221 -30.64 -10.89 10.52
C VAL A 221 -29.27 -10.71 9.87
N GLN A 222 -29.10 -9.66 9.07
CA GLN A 222 -27.80 -9.30 8.52
C GLN A 222 -27.13 -8.27 9.41
N ILE A 223 -26.02 -8.65 10.03
CA ILE A 223 -25.14 -7.75 10.78
C ILE A 223 -24.14 -7.19 9.79
N ARG A 224 -24.24 -5.89 9.50
CA ARG A 224 -23.45 -5.21 8.49
C ARG A 224 -22.25 -4.53 9.12
N VAL A 225 -21.07 -4.82 8.60
CA VAL A 225 -19.79 -4.24 9.02
C VAL A 225 -19.05 -3.66 7.84
N SER A 226 -18.36 -2.56 8.06
CA SER A 226 -17.57 -1.88 7.03
C SER A 226 -16.13 -2.38 7.04
N PRO A 227 -15.52 -2.66 5.89
CA PRO A 227 -14.09 -2.99 5.83
C PRO A 227 -13.26 -1.82 6.37
N SER A 228 -12.31 -2.14 7.24
CA SER A 228 -11.43 -1.13 7.85
C SER A 228 -10.54 -0.48 6.82
N LYS A 229 -10.34 0.83 6.96
CA LYS A 229 -9.49 1.65 6.11
C LYS A 229 -8.62 2.56 6.93
N ASN A 230 -7.46 2.91 6.37
CA ASN A 230 -6.55 3.86 6.97
C ASN A 230 -5.79 4.63 5.88
N VAL A 231 -4.99 5.63 6.29
CA VAL A 231 -4.22 6.48 5.38
C VAL A 231 -2.74 6.17 5.43
N ILE A 232 -2.03 6.49 4.36
CA ILE A 232 -0.57 6.52 4.31
C ILE A 232 -0.13 7.97 4.48
N ARG A 233 0.79 8.23 5.42
CA ARG A 233 1.37 9.53 5.69
C ARG A 233 2.83 9.56 5.29
N VAL A 234 3.24 10.63 4.61
CA VAL A 234 4.60 10.83 4.12
C VAL A 234 5.14 12.14 4.66
N GLN A 235 6.39 12.15 5.11
CA GLN A 235 7.15 13.34 5.44
C GLN A 235 8.43 13.36 4.62
N MET A 236 8.54 14.31 3.70
CA MET A 236 9.73 14.48 2.85
C MET A 236 10.65 15.55 3.42
N SER A 237 11.96 15.24 3.54
CA SER A 237 12.96 16.16 4.08
C SER A 237 14.28 16.10 3.31
N ASP A 238 15.08 17.16 3.41
CA ASP A 238 16.45 17.19 2.91
C ASP A 238 17.33 16.28 3.78
N LEU A 239 18.09 15.38 3.17
CA LEU A 239 18.91 14.39 3.86
C LEU A 239 19.92 15.02 4.85
N LEU A 240 20.49 16.18 4.49
CA LEU A 240 21.57 16.82 5.26
C LEU A 240 21.04 17.81 6.28
N SER A 241 20.17 18.74 5.86
CA SER A 241 19.66 19.80 6.74
C SER A 241 18.46 19.36 7.56
N LYS A 242 17.78 18.29 7.14
CA LYS A 242 16.49 17.85 7.70
C LYS A 242 15.37 18.92 7.58
N ASP A 243 15.57 19.90 6.73
CA ASP A 243 14.50 20.84 6.41
C ASP A 243 13.40 20.14 5.60
N PRO A 244 12.13 20.51 5.78
CA PRO A 244 11.03 19.96 4.99
C PRO A 244 11.17 20.32 3.51
N VAL A 245 10.82 19.37 2.63
CA VAL A 245 10.90 19.53 1.17
C VAL A 245 9.54 19.31 0.55
N GLY A 246 8.91 20.39 0.09
CA GLY A 246 7.60 20.34 -0.57
C GLY A 246 7.68 20.04 -2.06
N GLY A 247 6.52 19.66 -2.63
CA GLY A 247 6.35 19.46 -4.07
C GLY A 247 6.74 18.08 -4.58
N GLY A 248 7.14 17.15 -3.70
CA GLY A 248 7.26 15.74 -4.04
C GLY A 248 5.89 15.10 -4.27
N THR A 249 5.76 14.23 -5.27
CA THR A 249 4.54 13.46 -5.50
C THR A 249 4.85 11.98 -5.59
N PHE A 250 3.98 11.15 -4.97
CA PHE A 250 4.12 9.70 -4.91
C PHE A 250 2.85 9.03 -5.42
N GLN A 251 2.98 8.16 -6.39
CA GLN A 251 1.92 7.24 -6.79
C GLN A 251 1.87 6.09 -5.80
N VAL A 252 0.71 5.89 -5.21
CA VAL A 252 0.44 4.75 -4.30
C VAL A 252 -0.10 3.60 -5.12
N ARG A 253 0.61 2.48 -5.13
CA ARG A 253 0.18 1.27 -5.83
C ARG A 253 0.04 0.12 -4.86
N ALA A 254 -0.96 -0.73 -5.08
CA ALA A 254 -1.08 -1.98 -4.35
C ALA A 254 0.14 -2.86 -4.64
N ALA A 255 0.88 -3.30 -3.61
CA ALA A 255 2.06 -4.14 -3.77
C ALA A 255 1.68 -5.58 -4.17
N GLU A 256 0.51 -6.02 -3.72
CA GLU A 256 -0.11 -7.31 -3.98
C GLU A 256 -1.62 -7.13 -4.17
N ASP A 257 -2.36 -8.21 -4.42
CA ASP A 257 -3.82 -8.15 -4.43
C ASP A 257 -4.34 -7.87 -3.01
N VAL A 258 -5.03 -6.75 -2.84
CA VAL A 258 -5.66 -6.36 -1.58
C VAL A 258 -7.08 -6.91 -1.58
N ALA A 259 -7.35 -7.89 -0.73
CA ALA A 259 -8.66 -8.53 -0.61
C ALA A 259 -9.19 -8.46 0.82
N THR A 260 -10.51 -8.38 0.96
CA THR A 260 -11.23 -8.49 2.22
C THR A 260 -11.66 -9.93 2.49
N LEU A 261 -11.97 -10.28 3.73
CA LEU A 261 -12.32 -11.66 4.14
C LEU A 261 -13.53 -12.22 3.40
N ASP A 262 -14.46 -11.39 2.92
CA ASP A 262 -15.59 -11.80 2.06
C ASP A 262 -15.15 -12.32 0.68
N GLY A 263 -13.83 -12.40 0.42
CA GLY A 263 -13.22 -12.83 -0.83
C GLY A 263 -13.26 -11.79 -1.94
N THR A 264 -13.60 -10.53 -1.63
CA THR A 264 -13.60 -9.46 -2.63
C THR A 264 -12.21 -8.86 -2.78
N VAL A 265 -11.66 -8.90 -4.00
CA VAL A 265 -10.43 -8.17 -4.35
C VAL A 265 -10.77 -6.70 -4.54
N ARG A 266 -10.27 -5.85 -3.64
CA ARG A 266 -10.49 -4.40 -3.64
C ARG A 266 -9.54 -3.68 -4.58
N TYR A 267 -8.27 -4.11 -4.60
CA TYR A 267 -7.25 -3.64 -5.53
C TYR A 267 -6.43 -4.82 -6.04
N ILE A 268 -6.06 -4.81 -7.31
CA ILE A 268 -5.14 -5.80 -7.89
C ILE A 268 -3.69 -5.32 -7.76
N ALA A 269 -2.75 -6.25 -7.71
CA ALA A 269 -1.32 -5.96 -7.66
C ALA A 269 -0.88 -4.97 -8.76
N GLY A 270 -0.11 -3.95 -8.40
CA GLY A 270 0.36 -2.87 -9.28
C GLY A 270 -0.68 -1.80 -9.62
N GLN A 271 -1.93 -1.92 -9.17
CA GLN A 271 -2.96 -0.92 -9.41
C GLN A 271 -2.61 0.41 -8.75
N LEU A 272 -2.67 1.50 -9.52
CA LEU A 272 -2.61 2.85 -8.96
C LEU A 272 -3.91 3.12 -8.18
N VAL A 273 -3.77 3.35 -6.88
CA VAL A 273 -4.93 3.55 -6.00
C VAL A 273 -5.06 4.99 -5.54
N ASP A 274 -3.93 5.71 -5.42
CA ASP A 274 -3.93 7.13 -5.05
C ASP A 274 -2.64 7.83 -5.48
N THR A 275 -2.58 9.16 -5.29
CA THR A 275 -1.39 9.98 -5.48
C THR A 275 -1.26 10.97 -4.33
N ILE A 276 -0.19 10.82 -3.56
CA ILE A 276 0.14 11.72 -2.45
C ILE A 276 0.99 12.86 -3.00
N THR A 277 0.67 14.11 -2.63
CA THR A 277 1.48 15.30 -2.94
C THR A 277 1.89 15.96 -1.64
N CYS A 278 3.21 16.13 -1.45
CA CYS A 278 3.76 16.79 -0.27
C CYS A 278 3.56 18.32 -0.37
N ASP A 279 3.05 18.91 0.69
CA ASP A 279 2.87 20.35 0.86
C ASP A 279 4.20 21.09 1.08
N GLU A 280 4.15 22.39 1.38
CA GLU A 280 5.34 23.21 1.67
C GLU A 280 6.12 22.75 2.93
N ASN A 281 5.46 22.02 3.83
CA ASN A 281 6.07 21.43 5.01
C ASN A 281 6.60 20.02 4.75
N GLY A 282 6.59 19.56 3.51
CA GLY A 282 7.00 18.21 3.14
C GLY A 282 6.02 17.12 3.51
N TYR A 283 4.83 17.46 4.04
CA TYR A 283 3.83 16.49 4.49
C TYR A 283 2.83 16.17 3.39
N GLY A 284 2.47 14.91 3.30
CA GLY A 284 1.41 14.42 2.42
C GLY A 284 0.67 13.24 3.02
N GLU A 285 -0.61 13.10 2.66
CA GLU A 285 -1.48 12.03 3.14
C GLU A 285 -2.31 11.48 1.98
N SER A 286 -2.52 10.15 1.95
CA SER A 286 -3.42 9.50 0.99
C SER A 286 -4.88 9.67 1.40
N LYS A 287 -5.80 9.35 0.49
CA LYS A 287 -7.17 9.00 0.88
C LYS A 287 -7.17 7.73 1.74
N GLU A 288 -8.31 7.41 2.34
CA GLU A 288 -8.49 6.14 3.04
C GLU A 288 -8.35 4.94 2.07
N LEU A 289 -7.51 3.98 2.44
CA LEU A 289 -7.17 2.77 1.69
C LEU A 289 -7.54 1.55 2.52
N TYR A 290 -7.94 0.46 1.86
CA TYR A 290 -8.12 -0.84 2.52
C TYR A 290 -6.81 -1.33 3.13
N LEU A 291 -6.89 -2.18 4.15
CA LEU A 291 -5.74 -2.77 4.81
C LEU A 291 -4.93 -3.62 3.80
N GLY A 292 -3.61 -3.48 3.81
CA GLY A 292 -2.73 -4.20 2.89
C GLY A 292 -1.41 -3.49 2.65
N SER A 293 -0.61 -4.07 1.75
CA SER A 293 0.72 -3.58 1.40
C SER A 293 0.69 -2.71 0.15
N TYR A 294 1.40 -1.58 0.20
CA TYR A 294 1.47 -0.60 -0.90
C TYR A 294 2.91 -0.19 -1.18
N THR A 295 3.19 0.20 -2.42
CA THR A 295 4.45 0.82 -2.84
C THR A 295 4.23 2.30 -3.16
N LEU A 296 5.21 3.13 -2.80
CA LEU A 296 5.22 4.56 -3.07
C LEU A 296 6.21 4.86 -4.21
N GLU A 297 5.73 5.00 -5.43
CA GLU A 297 6.54 5.34 -6.59
C GLU A 297 6.64 6.85 -6.74
N GLN A 298 7.85 7.42 -6.67
CA GLN A 298 8.01 8.86 -6.85
C GLN A 298 7.72 9.26 -8.30
N ALA A 299 6.64 10.00 -8.51
CA ALA A 299 6.19 10.52 -9.80
C ALA A 299 6.59 11.99 -10.02
N GLY A 300 6.66 12.77 -8.94
CA GLY A 300 7.10 14.16 -8.96
C GLY A 300 8.30 14.37 -8.05
N ILE A 301 9.40 14.83 -8.63
CA ILE A 301 10.63 15.14 -7.91
C ILE A 301 10.65 16.64 -7.61
N PRO A 302 10.88 17.08 -6.35
CA PRO A 302 10.98 18.49 -6.02
C PRO A 302 12.03 19.22 -6.86
N ARG A 303 11.83 20.51 -7.06
CA ARG A 303 12.80 21.33 -7.80
C ARG A 303 14.14 21.32 -7.10
N TYR A 304 15.24 21.20 -7.85
CA TYR A 304 16.62 21.15 -7.39
C TYR A 304 17.06 19.88 -6.64
N TYR A 305 16.15 18.92 -6.47
CA TYR A 305 16.45 17.65 -5.81
C TYR A 305 16.56 16.51 -6.82
N ALA A 306 17.29 15.49 -6.46
CA ALA A 306 17.34 14.22 -7.19
C ALA A 306 16.20 13.29 -6.78
N GLY A 307 15.79 12.42 -7.68
CA GLY A 307 14.83 11.36 -7.36
C GLY A 307 15.38 10.36 -6.35
N ILE A 308 14.52 9.83 -5.49
CA ILE A 308 14.88 8.76 -4.56
C ILE A 308 15.30 7.50 -5.30
N ASN A 309 16.21 6.73 -4.72
CA ASN A 309 16.73 5.50 -5.35
C ASN A 309 15.85 4.28 -5.10
N GLU A 310 15.21 4.24 -3.95
CA GLU A 310 14.37 3.12 -3.51
C GLU A 310 12.91 3.57 -3.47
N GLN A 311 12.02 2.65 -3.81
CA GLN A 311 10.58 2.88 -3.66
C GLN A 311 10.18 2.44 -2.26
N PRO A 312 9.72 3.36 -1.38
CA PRO A 312 9.26 2.99 -0.06
C PRO A 312 8.04 2.07 -0.13
N GLU A 313 8.00 1.11 0.78
CA GLU A 313 6.82 0.29 1.03
C GLU A 313 6.06 0.83 2.23
N ALA A 314 4.74 0.78 2.17
CA ALA A 314 3.85 1.19 3.24
C ALA A 314 2.84 0.08 3.54
N LEU A 315 2.70 -0.28 4.80
CA LEU A 315 1.68 -1.18 5.28
C LEU A 315 0.53 -0.36 5.87
N VAL A 316 -0.67 -0.57 5.34
CA VAL A 316 -1.90 0.02 5.88
C VAL A 316 -2.52 -0.98 6.83
N GLU A 317 -2.53 -0.63 8.10
CA GLU A 317 -3.08 -1.44 9.20
C GLU A 317 -4.31 -0.77 9.80
N LYS A 318 -5.11 -1.55 10.52
CA LYS A 318 -6.31 -1.07 11.23
C LYS A 318 -5.93 -0.01 12.27
N LYS A 319 -6.78 1.00 12.43
CA LYS A 319 -6.65 2.03 13.48
C LYS A 319 -6.88 1.40 14.86
N ASN A 320 -5.81 1.27 15.65
CA ASN A 320 -5.87 0.76 17.03
C ASN A 320 -5.87 1.90 18.08
N GLY A 321 -6.46 3.04 17.74
CA GLY A 321 -6.46 4.24 18.58
C GLY A 321 -5.19 5.09 18.47
N GLU A 322 -4.21 4.68 17.71
CA GLU A 322 -3.00 5.42 17.37
C GLU A 322 -3.08 6.01 15.97
N ASP A 323 -2.40 7.12 15.76
CA ASP A 323 -2.24 7.69 14.42
C ASP A 323 -1.38 6.77 13.54
N PRO A 324 -1.67 6.67 12.22
CA PRO A 324 -0.83 5.92 11.29
C PRO A 324 0.62 6.41 11.32
N PRO A 325 1.60 5.52 11.14
CA PRO A 325 3.00 5.89 11.09
C PRO A 325 3.27 6.85 9.93
N ILE A 326 4.21 7.76 10.14
CA ILE A 326 4.69 8.67 9.10
C ILE A 326 5.89 8.02 8.42
N HIS A 327 5.83 7.85 7.11
CA HIS A 327 6.94 7.39 6.28
C HIS A 327 7.87 8.58 6.00
N GLU A 328 9.05 8.58 6.64
CA GLU A 328 10.07 9.58 6.41
C GLU A 328 10.82 9.27 5.11
N ILE A 329 10.86 10.23 4.19
CA ILE A 329 11.53 10.11 2.89
C ILE A 329 12.56 11.23 2.77
N ASP A 330 13.82 10.83 2.84
CA ASP A 330 14.94 11.74 2.64
C ASP A 330 15.25 11.91 1.14
N THR A 331 15.53 13.15 0.74
CA THR A 331 15.96 13.48 -0.62
C THR A 331 17.20 14.38 -0.59
N GLU A 332 18.01 14.34 -1.63
CA GLU A 332 19.25 15.15 -1.74
C GLU A 332 19.17 16.13 -2.89
N LYS A 333 19.73 17.32 -2.68
CA LYS A 333 19.91 18.28 -3.77
C LYS A 333 20.91 17.78 -4.80
N THR A 334 20.59 18.00 -6.07
CA THR A 334 21.56 17.81 -7.15
C THR A 334 22.71 18.80 -7.01
N LYS A 335 23.98 18.33 -7.08
CA LYS A 335 25.18 19.13 -6.83
C LYS A 335 26.24 18.94 -7.91
N ILE A 336 26.95 20.01 -8.26
CA ILE A 336 28.20 19.96 -9.00
C ILE A 336 29.27 20.62 -8.14
N THR A 337 30.34 19.90 -7.84
CA THR A 337 31.50 20.40 -7.12
C THR A 337 32.65 20.56 -8.09
N LEU A 338 33.09 21.79 -8.32
CA LEU A 338 34.30 22.09 -9.06
C LEU A 338 35.48 22.16 -8.08
N LYS A 339 36.60 21.54 -8.41
CA LYS A 339 37.85 21.59 -7.62
C LYS A 339 38.96 22.07 -8.54
N LEU A 340 39.45 23.28 -8.32
CA LEU A 340 40.52 23.89 -9.10
C LEU A 340 41.85 23.81 -8.35
N SER A 341 42.86 23.25 -8.99
CA SER A 341 44.22 23.09 -8.42
C SER A 341 45.31 23.43 -9.43
N ASP A 342 46.55 23.54 -8.94
CA ASP A 342 47.74 23.66 -9.79
C ASP A 342 47.95 22.39 -10.59
N GLU A 343 48.28 22.49 -11.89
CA GLU A 343 48.49 21.37 -12.80
C GLU A 343 49.65 20.43 -12.34
N LEU A 344 50.71 21.00 -11.77
CA LEU A 344 51.88 20.25 -11.32
C LEU A 344 51.75 19.86 -9.84
N TYR A 345 51.17 20.74 -9.03
CA TYR A 345 51.01 20.55 -7.59
C TYR A 345 49.53 20.35 -7.27
N GLN A 346 48.97 19.27 -7.73
CA GLN A 346 47.51 18.98 -7.66
C GLN A 346 46.89 19.08 -6.25
N GLN A 347 47.72 19.11 -5.21
CA GLN A 347 47.24 19.36 -3.84
C GLN A 347 47.18 20.84 -3.46
N GLN A 348 47.66 21.74 -4.34
CA GLN A 348 47.61 23.17 -4.10
C GLN A 348 46.30 23.74 -4.70
N PRO A 349 45.34 24.09 -3.83
CA PRO A 349 44.08 24.67 -4.31
C PRO A 349 44.30 26.06 -4.83
N LEU A 350 43.53 26.48 -5.84
CA LEU A 350 43.58 27.80 -6.44
C LEU A 350 42.30 28.58 -6.10
N SER A 351 42.41 29.53 -5.17
CA SER A 351 41.34 30.38 -4.66
C SER A 351 41.25 31.69 -5.44
N GLY A 352 40.01 32.18 -5.69
CA GLY A 352 39.79 33.45 -6.34
C GLY A 352 39.65 33.37 -7.87
N ALA A 353 39.62 32.20 -8.44
CA ALA A 353 39.35 32.03 -9.86
C ALA A 353 37.82 32.12 -10.13
N VAL A 354 37.47 32.84 -11.17
CA VAL A 354 36.07 33.16 -11.51
C VAL A 354 35.56 32.31 -12.67
N PHE A 355 34.43 31.72 -12.48
CA PHE A 355 33.72 30.89 -13.48
C PHE A 355 32.36 31.48 -13.80
N THR A 356 31.94 31.33 -15.04
CA THR A 356 30.55 31.52 -15.46
C THR A 356 29.88 30.17 -15.66
N VAL A 357 28.75 30.00 -15.01
CA VAL A 357 27.89 28.81 -15.12
C VAL A 357 26.62 29.21 -15.83
N THR A 358 26.35 28.64 -17.00
CA THR A 358 25.20 28.96 -17.83
C THR A 358 24.25 27.78 -17.91
N ASN A 359 22.97 27.97 -17.54
CA ASN A 359 21.90 27.03 -17.78
C ASN A 359 21.60 26.96 -19.28
N GLY A 360 21.82 25.84 -19.92
CA GLY A 360 21.71 25.67 -21.37
C GLY A 360 20.29 25.76 -21.92
N THR A 361 19.27 25.55 -21.09
CA THR A 361 17.85 25.62 -21.47
C THR A 361 17.34 27.10 -21.38
N THR A 362 17.64 27.78 -20.28
CA THR A 362 17.14 29.13 -20.03
C THR A 362 18.09 30.22 -20.56
N GLY A 363 19.36 29.89 -20.77
CA GLY A 363 20.43 30.84 -21.10
C GLY A 363 20.84 31.77 -19.94
N VAL A 364 20.29 31.56 -18.74
CA VAL A 364 20.65 32.34 -17.55
C VAL A 364 22.05 31.92 -17.10
N SER A 365 22.89 32.94 -16.85
CA SER A 365 24.26 32.73 -16.38
C SER A 365 24.44 33.33 -15.01
N GLN A 366 25.23 32.65 -14.18
CA GLN A 366 25.71 33.12 -12.88
C GLN A 366 27.24 33.10 -12.85
N THR A 367 27.81 34.03 -12.09
CA THR A 367 29.27 34.10 -11.86
C THR A 367 29.56 33.59 -10.47
N VAL A 368 30.52 32.67 -10.35
CA VAL A 368 30.93 32.02 -9.11
C VAL A 368 32.45 32.05 -8.99
N GLU A 369 32.96 32.04 -7.77
CA GLU A 369 34.40 32.16 -7.48
C GLU A 369 34.85 30.98 -6.61
N THR A 370 36.06 30.47 -6.86
CA THR A 370 36.65 29.38 -6.04
C THR A 370 36.99 29.90 -4.64
N ASP A 371 36.58 29.11 -3.64
CA ASP A 371 36.85 29.38 -2.22
C ASP A 371 38.33 29.12 -1.84
N GLN A 372 38.64 29.24 -0.55
CA GLN A 372 40.01 28.99 0.00
C GLN A 372 40.56 27.57 -0.24
N ASN A 373 39.65 26.62 -0.52
CA ASN A 373 40.00 25.24 -0.85
C ASN A 373 40.03 25.00 -2.37
N GLY A 374 39.89 26.06 -3.20
CA GLY A 374 39.83 25.95 -4.64
C GLY A 374 38.47 25.35 -5.13
N GLN A 375 37.42 25.39 -4.30
CA GLN A 375 36.17 24.73 -4.61
C GLN A 375 35.05 25.70 -4.94
N ILE A 376 34.17 25.27 -5.82
CA ILE A 376 32.86 25.86 -6.07
C ILE A 376 31.82 24.77 -5.91
N LEU A 377 30.84 24.99 -5.04
CA LEU A 377 29.67 24.14 -4.90
C LEU A 377 28.46 24.76 -5.61
N LEU A 378 28.00 24.12 -6.67
CA LEU A 378 26.78 24.52 -7.38
C LEU A 378 25.62 23.67 -6.86
N THR A 379 24.62 24.34 -6.34
CA THR A 379 23.33 23.76 -5.93
C THR A 379 22.21 24.46 -6.71
N ASP A 380 20.96 24.11 -6.44
CA ASP A 380 19.78 24.70 -7.09
C ASP A 380 19.82 24.51 -8.62
N LEU A 381 20.23 23.31 -9.04
CA LEU A 381 20.31 22.90 -10.43
C LEU A 381 18.95 22.42 -10.95
N ASP A 382 18.49 23.01 -12.04
CA ASP A 382 17.25 22.59 -12.73
C ASP A 382 17.46 21.26 -13.45
N LYS A 383 16.40 20.46 -13.53
CA LYS A 383 16.37 19.17 -14.25
C LYS A 383 16.21 19.36 -15.76
N ASN A 384 16.50 18.33 -16.54
CA ASN A 384 16.38 18.31 -18.01
C ASN A 384 17.15 19.46 -18.68
N THR A 385 18.35 19.76 -18.21
CA THR A 385 19.16 20.84 -18.78
C THR A 385 20.64 20.53 -18.65
N SER A 386 21.43 21.12 -19.53
CA SER A 386 22.88 21.10 -19.42
C SER A 386 23.41 22.39 -18.81
N TYR A 387 24.43 22.28 -17.97
CA TYR A 387 25.15 23.40 -17.40
C TYR A 387 26.50 23.56 -18.08
N LYS A 388 26.71 24.74 -18.75
CA LYS A 388 27.96 25.09 -19.35
C LYS A 388 28.79 25.87 -18.36
N ILE A 389 30.01 25.39 -18.09
CA ILE A 389 30.92 25.93 -17.08
C ILE A 389 32.18 26.41 -17.81
N ARG A 390 32.49 27.69 -17.66
CA ARG A 390 33.65 28.29 -18.31
C ARG A 390 34.38 29.20 -17.36
N GLN A 391 35.72 29.05 -17.30
CA GLN A 391 36.53 29.98 -16.55
C GLN A 391 36.56 31.36 -17.25
N GLN A 392 36.28 32.43 -16.52
CA GLN A 392 36.30 33.83 -16.99
C GLN A 392 37.58 34.55 -16.58
N GLN A 393 38.07 34.24 -15.37
CA GLN A 393 39.24 34.82 -14.83
C GLN A 393 40.01 33.81 -14.02
N THR A 394 41.31 33.73 -14.23
CA THR A 394 42.21 32.95 -13.41
C THR A 394 42.87 33.84 -12.35
N ILE A 395 43.60 33.24 -11.42
CA ILE A 395 44.43 33.96 -10.44
C ILE A 395 45.74 34.43 -11.06
N GLU A 396 46.40 35.36 -10.39
CA GLU A 396 47.71 35.91 -10.80
C GLU A 396 48.73 34.77 -11.02
N ASP A 397 49.58 34.91 -12.02
CA ASP A 397 50.62 33.96 -12.43
C ASP A 397 50.13 32.65 -13.03
N TYR A 398 48.83 32.48 -13.30
CA TYR A 398 48.28 31.29 -13.93
C TYR A 398 47.68 31.58 -15.32
N GLN A 399 47.70 30.54 -16.15
CA GLN A 399 47.07 30.62 -17.48
C GLN A 399 45.57 30.29 -17.36
N LEU A 400 44.74 31.12 -18.02
CA LEU A 400 43.29 30.87 -18.13
C LEU A 400 43.04 29.55 -18.85
N ASP A 401 42.16 28.70 -18.32
CA ASP A 401 41.64 27.56 -19.02
C ASP A 401 40.60 27.98 -20.07
N PRO A 402 40.85 27.72 -21.37
CA PRO A 402 39.95 28.13 -22.44
C PRO A 402 38.78 27.10 -22.63
N ILE A 403 38.76 25.98 -21.93
CA ILE A 403 37.81 24.90 -22.12
C ILE A 403 36.45 25.31 -21.56
N GLU A 404 35.39 24.98 -22.29
CA GLU A 404 34.01 25.00 -21.79
C GLU A 404 33.62 23.57 -21.44
N TYR A 405 33.32 23.36 -20.18
CA TYR A 405 32.84 22.07 -19.65
C TYR A 405 31.32 22.03 -19.68
N THR A 406 30.75 20.84 -19.79
CA THR A 406 29.30 20.68 -19.81
C THR A 406 28.93 19.48 -18.93
N GLU A 407 27.97 19.68 -18.03
CA GLU A 407 27.35 18.65 -17.21
C GLU A 407 25.83 18.64 -17.47
N ASP A 408 25.31 17.45 -17.74
CA ASP A 408 23.91 17.25 -18.04
C ASP A 408 23.16 16.76 -16.80
N VAL A 409 22.11 17.48 -16.41
CA VAL A 409 21.17 17.07 -15.36
C VAL A 409 19.95 16.45 -16.04
N ASP A 410 19.68 15.18 -15.77
CA ASP A 410 18.59 14.44 -16.38
C ASP A 410 17.20 14.80 -15.80
N ALA A 411 16.16 14.06 -16.22
CA ALA A 411 14.79 14.24 -15.74
C ALA A 411 14.61 13.89 -14.27
N TYR A 412 15.48 13.05 -13.74
CA TYR A 412 15.48 12.62 -12.34
C TYR A 412 16.36 13.48 -11.44
N GLY A 413 16.93 14.57 -11.96
CA GLY A 413 17.86 15.43 -11.24
C GLY A 413 19.22 14.79 -11.00
N ARG A 414 19.65 13.86 -11.87
CA ARG A 414 20.91 13.15 -11.73
C ARG A 414 21.90 13.57 -12.80
N ILE A 415 23.18 13.49 -12.46
CA ILE A 415 24.32 13.72 -13.34
C ILE A 415 25.05 12.39 -13.48
N ASN A 416 25.06 11.82 -14.70
CA ASN A 416 25.64 10.50 -14.96
C ASN A 416 25.09 9.38 -14.05
N GLY A 417 23.84 9.50 -13.62
CA GLY A 417 23.15 8.54 -12.75
C GLY A 417 23.33 8.78 -11.23
N GLU A 418 24.12 9.78 -10.85
CA GLU A 418 24.42 10.12 -9.44
C GLU A 418 23.79 11.46 -9.05
N ASN A 419 23.60 11.70 -7.75
CA ASN A 419 23.04 12.95 -7.21
C ASN A 419 24.06 14.10 -7.26
N GLN A 420 25.35 13.77 -7.43
CA GLN A 420 26.44 14.74 -7.44
C GLN A 420 27.48 14.42 -8.52
N ALA A 421 28.07 15.47 -9.07
CA ALA A 421 29.25 15.37 -9.93
C ALA A 421 30.42 16.13 -9.31
N GLU A 422 31.61 15.57 -9.41
CA GLU A 422 32.87 16.24 -9.07
C GLU A 422 33.67 16.47 -10.33
N MET A 423 34.17 17.70 -10.50
CA MET A 423 35.01 18.09 -11.62
C MET A 423 36.35 18.60 -11.10
N ASP A 424 37.41 17.82 -11.34
CA ASP A 424 38.77 18.22 -11.05
C ASP A 424 39.34 19.04 -12.22
N LEU A 425 39.53 20.32 -12.00
CA LEU A 425 40.07 21.27 -12.97
C LEU A 425 41.48 21.71 -12.54
N THR A 426 42.29 22.04 -13.52
CA THR A 426 43.65 22.53 -13.24
C THR A 426 43.96 23.79 -14.03
N ASN A 427 44.71 24.71 -13.42
CA ASN A 427 45.37 25.80 -14.14
C ASN A 427 46.88 25.58 -14.14
N ARG A 428 47.47 25.99 -15.24
CA ARG A 428 48.92 25.91 -15.42
C ARG A 428 49.54 27.24 -15.02
N MET A 429 50.55 27.17 -14.11
CA MET A 429 51.36 28.35 -13.77
C MET A 429 52.09 28.86 -14.99
N LEU A 430 52.10 30.16 -15.19
CA LEU A 430 52.92 30.83 -16.22
C LEU A 430 54.39 30.63 -15.88
N ARG A 431 55.11 30.03 -16.81
CA ARG A 431 56.54 29.75 -16.64
C ARG A 431 57.28 30.22 -17.90
N THR A 432 58.37 30.85 -17.69
CA THR A 432 59.33 31.18 -18.75
C THR A 432 60.57 30.31 -18.60
N SER A 433 60.93 29.60 -19.64
CA SER A 433 62.17 28.89 -19.70
C SER A 433 63.16 29.64 -20.63
N VAL A 434 64.34 29.85 -20.15
CA VAL A 434 65.41 30.45 -20.91
C VAL A 434 66.42 29.41 -21.24
N HIS A 435 66.73 29.29 -22.52
CA HIS A 435 67.66 28.28 -23.03
C HIS A 435 68.80 29.02 -23.74
N GLY A 436 70.03 28.85 -23.24
CA GLY A 436 71.22 29.41 -23.84
C GLY A 436 71.90 28.42 -24.80
N THR A 437 72.12 28.86 -26.03
CA THR A 437 72.83 28.08 -27.02
C THR A 437 74.03 28.82 -27.61
N ASP A 438 75.13 28.10 -27.83
CA ASP A 438 76.26 28.63 -28.59
C ASP A 438 75.83 28.95 -30.00
N MET A 439 76.09 30.16 -30.46
CA MET A 439 75.61 30.66 -31.75
C MET A 439 76.26 29.91 -32.96
N ILE A 440 77.49 29.42 -32.79
CA ILE A 440 78.27 28.77 -33.86
C ILE A 440 78.02 27.28 -33.85
N LEU A 441 78.17 26.67 -32.67
CA LEU A 441 78.13 25.21 -32.48
C LEU A 441 76.74 24.66 -32.36
N ARG A 442 75.73 25.54 -32.14
CA ARG A 442 74.33 25.13 -31.90
C ARG A 442 74.16 24.11 -30.78
N LYS A 443 75.05 24.14 -29.81
CA LYS A 443 75.02 23.26 -28.62
C LYS A 443 74.57 24.08 -27.40
N ASP A 444 73.97 23.39 -26.45
CA ASP A 444 73.54 23.99 -25.21
C ASP A 444 74.76 24.46 -24.41
N VAL A 445 74.65 25.61 -23.81
CA VAL A 445 75.66 26.21 -23.00
C VAL A 445 75.21 26.08 -21.54
N ALA A 446 76.07 25.38 -20.76
CA ALA A 446 75.89 25.22 -19.31
C ALA A 446 76.42 26.42 -18.55
N ASP A 447 75.98 26.59 -17.29
CA ASP A 447 76.45 27.58 -16.33
C ASP A 447 76.35 29.06 -16.79
N ILE A 448 75.29 29.39 -17.54
CA ILE A 448 75.00 30.79 -17.86
C ILE A 448 74.25 31.40 -16.66
N GLN A 449 74.81 32.49 -16.14
CA GLN A 449 74.08 33.35 -15.20
C GLN A 449 73.21 34.34 -15.93
N LEU A 450 71.95 34.31 -15.61
CA LEU A 450 70.94 35.22 -16.13
C LEU A 450 70.29 35.95 -14.95
N SER A 451 70.03 37.20 -15.12
CA SER A 451 69.27 38.00 -14.15
C SER A 451 67.95 38.42 -14.84
N LEU A 452 66.86 38.13 -14.19
CA LEU A 452 65.52 38.52 -14.69
C LEU A 452 65.10 39.83 -14.05
N TYR A 453 64.70 40.79 -14.89
CA TYR A 453 64.21 42.08 -14.44
C TYR A 453 62.76 42.29 -14.92
N ASP A 454 61.95 42.98 -14.12
CA ASP A 454 60.60 43.38 -14.52
C ASP A 454 60.65 44.56 -15.51
N SER A 455 59.45 45.01 -15.95
CA SER A 455 59.29 46.15 -16.89
C SER A 455 59.68 47.50 -16.30
N GLN A 456 60.06 47.56 -14.99
CA GLN A 456 60.49 48.74 -14.25
C GLN A 456 61.97 48.62 -13.84
N ASP A 457 62.72 47.73 -14.49
CA ASP A 457 64.15 47.44 -14.21
C ASP A 457 64.47 46.99 -12.76
N GLN A 458 63.48 46.36 -12.13
CA GLN A 458 63.69 45.74 -10.81
C GLN A 458 64.07 44.27 -10.96
N LEU A 459 65.11 43.85 -10.25
CA LEU A 459 65.60 42.46 -10.24
C LEU A 459 64.52 41.58 -9.61
N ILE A 460 64.05 40.61 -10.36
CA ILE A 460 63.08 39.60 -9.89
C ILE A 460 63.87 38.37 -9.39
N GLU A 461 64.89 37.91 -10.16
CA GLU A 461 65.71 36.74 -9.85
C GLU A 461 67.10 36.85 -10.45
#